data_e0cb75e33ef8504d308d2229fa7af597
#
_entry.id   e0cb75e33ef8504d308d2229fa7af597
#
_cell.length_a   1.000
_cell.length_b   1.000
_cell.length_c   1.000
_cell.angle_alpha   90.00
_cell.angle_beta   90.00
_cell.angle_gamma   90.00
#
_symmetry.space_group_name_H-M   'P 1'
#
loop_
_entity.id
_entity.type
_entity.pdbx_description
1 polymer ?
#
loop_
_entity_poly.entity_id
_entity_poly.type
_entity_poly.pdbx_seq_one_letter_code
_entity_poly.pdbx_strand_id
1 'polypeptide(L)'
;LNKTINIGLALQVVALAMLLVPSNLLTVFYVMAAQALSGVAKDLNKMSAKSAIKLLVSADESHKLYHWVALLTGSKNTLKGIGFFLGGLMLTWLGFTGAIAVMVIMLIIVWLFSMVKLQADLGKAQNKPKFKDIFSKSKAINLLSAARLFLFAARDVWFVIALPVFLAAEFSWSHSWVSGFIAAWIVLYGLMQTLAPKLTEKPSGQAPNSKDAAMWGAILVIVPLAMALFLYNDVTAQWVIIIGLIAFALLFAINSSLHSFLIVDMADKDGVSLDVGFYYMANACGRLLGTVLSGWVFQAYGLVACLYISAIFIAFAVIFVALINPIKNHTPERI
;
A
#
# COMPACT_ATOMS: atom_id res chain seq x y z
N LEU A 1 1.23 21.14 -3.44
CA LEU A 1 0.46 19.87 -3.45
C LEU A 1 -0.57 19.87 -4.57
N ASN A 2 -1.41 20.88 -4.72
CA ASN A 2 -2.47 20.92 -5.75
C ASN A 2 -1.93 20.83 -7.17
N LYS A 3 -0.83 21.51 -7.49
CA LYS A 3 -0.15 21.36 -8.79
C LYS A 3 0.30 19.90 -9.01
N THR A 4 0.82 19.24 -7.98
CA THR A 4 1.28 17.85 -8.06
C THR A 4 0.13 16.88 -8.29
N ILE A 5 -1.02 17.09 -7.63
CA ILE A 5 -2.25 16.28 -7.85
C ILE A 5 -2.73 16.44 -9.28
N ASN A 6 -2.83 17.69 -9.79
CA ASN A 6 -3.31 17.94 -11.14
C ASN A 6 -2.34 17.41 -12.21
N ILE A 7 -1.03 17.51 -11.99
CA ILE A 7 -0.02 16.88 -12.86
C ILE A 7 -0.18 15.36 -12.84
N GLY A 8 -0.36 14.75 -11.66
CA GLY A 8 -0.58 13.32 -11.53
C GLY A 8 -1.85 12.85 -12.24
N LEU A 9 -2.96 13.62 -12.14
CA LEU A 9 -4.20 13.32 -12.89
C LEU A 9 -4.00 13.44 -14.38
N ALA A 10 -3.34 14.51 -14.86
CA ALA A 10 -3.02 14.70 -16.27
C ALA A 10 -2.16 13.55 -16.83
N LEU A 11 -1.10 13.18 -16.12
CA LEU A 11 -0.24 12.03 -16.48
C LEU A 11 -1.03 10.72 -16.52
N GLN A 12 -1.98 10.51 -15.62
CA GLN A 12 -2.83 9.32 -15.62
C GLN A 12 -3.78 9.31 -16.83
N VAL A 13 -4.34 10.47 -17.22
CA VAL A 13 -5.12 10.62 -18.47
C VAL A 13 -4.28 10.24 -19.67
N VAL A 14 -3.06 10.78 -19.79
CA VAL A 14 -2.14 10.48 -20.88
C VAL A 14 -1.79 8.98 -20.91
N ALA A 15 -1.45 8.39 -19.76
CA ALA A 15 -1.10 6.98 -19.65
C ALA A 15 -2.24 6.04 -20.10
N LEU A 16 -3.51 6.38 -19.78
CA LEU A 16 -4.66 5.61 -20.23
C LEU A 16 -4.96 5.88 -21.73
N ALA A 17 -4.85 7.14 -22.17
CA ALA A 17 -5.07 7.50 -23.57
C ALA A 17 -4.06 6.81 -24.52
N MET A 18 -2.82 6.56 -24.05
CA MET A 18 -1.85 5.76 -24.79
C MET A 18 -2.38 4.35 -25.14
N LEU A 19 -3.28 3.79 -24.36
CA LEU A 19 -3.84 2.45 -24.62
C LEU A 19 -5.02 2.47 -25.63
N LEU A 20 -5.45 3.63 -26.10
CA LEU A 20 -6.52 3.78 -27.12
C LEU A 20 -6.00 3.69 -28.56
N VAL A 21 -4.69 3.50 -28.75
CA VAL A 21 -4.12 3.30 -30.08
C VAL A 21 -4.58 1.98 -30.70
N PRO A 22 -4.55 1.83 -32.04
CA PRO A 22 -4.87 0.56 -32.68
C PRO A 22 -4.09 -0.63 -32.15
N SER A 23 -4.72 -1.79 -32.10
CA SER A 23 -4.18 -3.01 -31.45
C SER A 23 -2.82 -3.45 -32.01
N ASN A 24 -2.53 -3.17 -33.28
CA ASN A 24 -1.23 -3.45 -33.90
C ASN A 24 -0.06 -2.65 -33.34
N LEU A 25 -0.34 -1.52 -32.66
CA LEU A 25 0.67 -0.68 -32.00
C LEU A 25 0.83 -1.04 -30.50
N LEU A 26 -0.06 -1.85 -29.93
CA LEU A 26 -0.01 -2.27 -28.52
C LEU A 26 1.05 -3.36 -28.31
N THR A 27 2.29 -3.03 -28.57
CA THR A 27 3.42 -3.93 -28.25
C THR A 27 3.64 -4.02 -26.75
N VAL A 28 4.30 -5.08 -26.28
CA VAL A 28 4.63 -5.27 -24.85
C VAL A 28 5.37 -4.06 -24.29
N PHE A 29 6.38 -3.56 -24.99
CA PHE A 29 7.16 -2.38 -24.57
C PHE A 29 6.31 -1.12 -24.48
N TYR A 30 5.40 -0.89 -25.44
CA TYR A 30 4.49 0.25 -25.43
C TYR A 30 3.53 0.21 -24.23
N VAL A 31 2.93 -0.95 -23.96
CA VAL A 31 2.06 -1.15 -22.79
C VAL A 31 2.84 -0.99 -21.48
N MET A 32 4.06 -1.51 -21.41
CA MET A 32 4.94 -1.30 -20.24
C MET A 32 5.25 0.18 -20.00
N ALA A 33 5.52 0.95 -21.06
CA ALA A 33 5.74 2.40 -20.95
C ALA A 33 4.49 3.13 -20.43
N ALA A 34 3.31 2.82 -20.95
CA ALA A 34 2.04 3.36 -20.45
C ALA A 34 1.81 2.99 -18.98
N GLN A 35 2.09 1.74 -18.58
CA GLN A 35 1.97 1.30 -17.18
C GLN A 35 2.98 1.98 -16.25
N ALA A 36 4.22 2.21 -16.71
CA ALA A 36 5.23 2.93 -15.95
C ALA A 36 4.78 4.39 -15.71
N LEU A 37 4.28 5.07 -16.74
CA LEU A 37 3.75 6.42 -16.64
C LEU A 37 2.54 6.48 -15.67
N SER A 38 1.61 5.52 -15.77
CA SER A 38 0.50 5.36 -14.83
C SER A 38 0.99 5.12 -13.39
N GLY A 39 2.08 4.38 -13.20
CA GLY A 39 2.71 4.17 -11.89
C GLY A 39 3.19 5.48 -11.28
N VAL A 40 3.95 6.27 -12.03
CA VAL A 40 4.42 7.60 -11.60
C VAL A 40 3.23 8.51 -11.24
N ALA A 41 2.21 8.58 -12.10
CA ALA A 41 1.01 9.37 -11.86
C ALA A 41 0.30 8.99 -10.56
N LYS A 42 0.11 7.71 -10.31
CA LYS A 42 -0.51 7.18 -9.07
C LYS A 42 0.30 7.53 -7.83
N ASP A 43 1.62 7.46 -7.89
CA ASP A 43 2.46 7.74 -6.73
C ASP A 43 2.51 9.24 -6.42
N LEU A 44 2.54 10.13 -7.42
CA LEU A 44 2.36 11.56 -7.23
C LEU A 44 1.05 11.89 -6.49
N ASN A 45 -0.07 11.30 -6.92
CA ASN A 45 -1.36 11.52 -6.29
C ASN A 45 -1.43 10.96 -4.85
N LYS A 46 -0.84 9.78 -4.60
CA LYS A 46 -0.79 9.20 -3.25
C LYS A 46 0.02 10.05 -2.27
N MET A 47 1.19 10.51 -2.70
CA MET A 47 2.06 11.37 -1.88
C MET A 47 1.34 12.67 -1.55
N SER A 48 0.79 13.32 -2.57
CA SER A 48 0.09 14.60 -2.40
C SER A 48 -1.13 14.48 -1.48
N ALA A 49 -1.94 13.44 -1.63
CA ALA A 49 -3.12 13.22 -0.78
C ALA A 49 -2.73 13.03 0.70
N LYS A 50 -1.70 12.23 1.00
CA LYS A 50 -1.25 12.04 2.38
C LYS A 50 -0.59 13.29 2.98
N SER A 51 0.19 14.01 2.19
CA SER A 51 0.79 15.27 2.61
C SER A 51 -0.27 16.33 2.90
N ALA A 52 -1.35 16.35 2.11
CA ALA A 52 -2.48 17.26 2.33
C ALA A 52 -3.17 17.00 3.69
N ILE A 53 -3.38 15.73 4.06
CA ILE A 53 -3.97 15.39 5.36
C ILE A 53 -3.12 15.97 6.51
N LYS A 54 -1.79 15.79 6.45
CA LYS A 54 -0.88 16.33 7.49
C LYS A 54 -0.99 17.84 7.65
N LEU A 55 -1.21 18.57 6.56
CA LEU A 55 -1.31 20.04 6.58
C LEU A 55 -2.69 20.54 7.04
N LEU A 56 -3.73 19.71 6.89
CA LEU A 56 -5.11 20.04 7.24
C LEU A 56 -5.47 19.72 8.69
N VAL A 57 -4.74 18.76 9.31
CA VAL A 57 -4.98 18.34 10.69
C VAL A 57 -4.00 19.07 11.62
N SER A 58 -4.51 19.59 12.73
CA SER A 58 -3.69 20.28 13.75
C SER A 58 -2.68 19.31 14.38
N ALA A 59 -1.51 19.85 14.80
CA ALA A 59 -0.43 19.04 15.36
C ALA A 59 -0.84 18.28 16.64
N ASP A 60 -1.77 18.86 17.41
CA ASP A 60 -2.25 18.30 18.67
C ASP A 60 -3.31 17.21 18.50
N GLU A 61 -3.75 16.98 17.25
CA GLU A 61 -4.84 16.05 16.92
C GLU A 61 -4.34 14.78 16.22
N SER A 62 -3.25 14.17 16.71
CA SER A 62 -2.66 12.95 16.12
C SER A 62 -3.67 11.78 16.00
N HIS A 63 -4.66 11.72 16.89
CA HIS A 63 -5.75 10.76 16.81
C HIS A 63 -6.63 10.98 15.55
N LYS A 64 -7.03 12.21 15.25
CA LYS A 64 -7.76 12.55 14.02
C LYS A 64 -6.91 12.28 12.78
N LEU A 65 -5.61 12.58 12.84
CA LEU A 65 -4.67 12.28 11.77
C LEU A 65 -4.66 10.77 11.45
N TYR A 66 -4.62 9.92 12.47
CA TYR A 66 -4.67 8.46 12.30
C TYR A 66 -5.94 8.00 11.60
N HIS A 67 -7.10 8.47 12.06
CA HIS A 67 -8.39 8.15 11.42
C HIS A 67 -8.43 8.55 9.95
N TRP A 68 -8.02 9.76 9.60
CA TRP A 68 -8.00 10.23 8.21
C TRP A 68 -7.02 9.45 7.33
N VAL A 69 -5.83 9.14 7.82
CA VAL A 69 -4.84 8.34 7.09
C VAL A 69 -5.34 6.91 6.88
N ALA A 70 -5.96 6.30 7.89
CA ALA A 70 -6.53 4.97 7.81
C ALA A 70 -7.72 4.92 6.83
N LEU A 71 -8.63 5.89 6.90
CA LEU A 71 -9.75 6.02 5.98
C LEU A 71 -9.28 6.18 4.54
N LEU A 72 -8.32 7.09 4.28
CA LEU A 72 -7.77 7.28 2.94
C LEU A 72 -7.09 6.01 2.40
N THR A 73 -6.34 5.30 3.25
CA THR A 73 -5.59 4.12 2.83
C THR A 73 -6.51 2.92 2.63
N GLY A 74 -7.46 2.72 3.56
CA GLY A 74 -8.41 1.62 3.53
C GLY A 74 -9.41 1.76 2.38
N SER A 75 -10.06 2.91 2.24
CA SER A 75 -11.00 3.18 1.15
C SER A 75 -10.36 2.98 -0.23
N LYS A 76 -9.13 3.46 -0.41
CA LYS A 76 -8.38 3.25 -1.66
C LYS A 76 -8.14 1.77 -1.96
N ASN A 77 -7.83 0.94 -0.96
CA ASN A 77 -7.60 -0.48 -1.16
C ASN A 77 -8.92 -1.23 -1.40
N THR A 78 -9.99 -0.87 -0.69
CA THR A 78 -11.35 -1.38 -0.95
C THR A 78 -11.79 -1.06 -2.37
N LEU A 79 -11.67 0.21 -2.79
CA LEU A 79 -12.01 0.64 -4.15
C LEU A 79 -11.15 -0.05 -5.22
N LYS A 80 -9.90 -0.38 -4.90
CA LYS A 80 -9.05 -1.17 -5.80
C LYS A 80 -9.62 -2.57 -6.03
N GLY A 81 -10.10 -3.24 -4.98
CA GLY A 81 -10.75 -4.54 -5.09
C GLY A 81 -12.03 -4.46 -5.93
N ILE A 82 -12.90 -3.48 -5.64
CA ILE A 82 -14.12 -3.21 -6.44
C ILE A 82 -13.75 -2.91 -7.89
N GLY A 83 -12.67 -2.16 -8.13
CA GLY A 83 -12.19 -1.82 -9.46
C GLY A 83 -11.84 -3.03 -10.32
N PHE A 84 -11.40 -4.15 -9.74
CA PHE A 84 -11.18 -5.39 -10.49
C PHE A 84 -12.48 -5.95 -11.05
N PHE A 85 -13.56 -5.95 -10.27
CA PHE A 85 -14.88 -6.41 -10.74
C PHE A 85 -15.45 -5.47 -11.81
N LEU A 86 -15.40 -4.16 -11.56
CA LEU A 86 -15.89 -3.16 -12.51
C LEU A 86 -15.08 -3.20 -13.82
N GLY A 87 -13.75 -3.36 -13.73
CA GLY A 87 -12.89 -3.50 -14.90
C GLY A 87 -13.25 -4.74 -15.74
N GLY A 88 -13.52 -5.87 -15.08
CA GLY A 88 -13.99 -7.08 -15.74
C GLY A 88 -15.34 -6.91 -16.44
N LEU A 89 -16.32 -6.29 -15.78
CA LEU A 89 -17.63 -5.97 -16.36
C LEU A 89 -17.52 -5.03 -17.56
N MET A 90 -16.74 -3.95 -17.42
CA MET A 90 -16.51 -3.00 -18.53
C MET A 90 -15.85 -3.68 -19.71
N LEU A 91 -14.87 -4.56 -19.46
CA LEU A 91 -14.20 -5.31 -20.52
C LEU A 91 -15.18 -6.23 -21.26
N THR A 92 -16.07 -6.90 -20.52
CA THR A 92 -17.07 -7.82 -21.10
C THR A 92 -18.12 -7.08 -21.92
N TRP A 93 -18.61 -5.92 -21.46
CA TRP A 93 -19.71 -5.21 -22.13
C TRP A 93 -19.26 -4.22 -23.20
N LEU A 94 -18.10 -3.56 -23.00
CA LEU A 94 -17.64 -2.48 -23.87
C LEU A 94 -16.39 -2.87 -24.68
N GLY A 95 -15.83 -4.04 -24.42
CA GLY A 95 -14.55 -4.44 -24.96
C GLY A 95 -13.38 -3.61 -24.40
N PHE A 96 -12.17 -3.90 -24.84
CA PHE A 96 -10.96 -3.26 -24.31
C PHE A 96 -10.94 -1.75 -24.56
N THR A 97 -11.14 -1.33 -25.83
CA THR A 97 -11.08 0.08 -26.23
C THR A 97 -12.20 0.89 -25.58
N GLY A 98 -13.43 0.35 -25.53
CA GLY A 98 -14.56 1.01 -24.87
C GLY A 98 -14.36 1.19 -23.38
N ALA A 99 -13.85 0.17 -22.68
CA ALA A 99 -13.55 0.24 -21.26
C ALA A 99 -12.48 1.31 -20.94
N ILE A 100 -11.39 1.35 -21.73
CA ILE A 100 -10.35 2.38 -21.59
C ILE A 100 -10.90 3.77 -21.88
N ALA A 101 -11.71 3.95 -22.94
CA ALA A 101 -12.30 5.24 -23.29
C ALA A 101 -13.18 5.79 -22.18
N VAL A 102 -14.06 4.96 -21.59
CA VAL A 102 -14.89 5.37 -20.44
C VAL A 102 -14.02 5.78 -19.25
N MET A 103 -12.97 5.03 -18.92
CA MET A 103 -12.05 5.39 -17.83
C MET A 103 -11.34 6.72 -18.09
N VAL A 104 -10.90 6.99 -19.34
CA VAL A 104 -10.29 8.26 -19.73
C VAL A 104 -11.26 9.42 -19.57
N ILE A 105 -12.50 9.28 -20.05
CA ILE A 105 -13.54 10.33 -19.95
C ILE A 105 -13.83 10.63 -18.47
N MET A 106 -14.07 9.62 -17.65
CA MET A 106 -14.32 9.79 -16.22
C MET A 106 -13.15 10.50 -15.53
N LEU A 107 -11.93 10.14 -15.87
CA LEU A 107 -10.73 10.74 -15.27
C LEU A 107 -10.53 12.20 -15.71
N ILE A 108 -10.85 12.55 -16.96
CA ILE A 108 -10.87 13.93 -17.46
C ILE A 108 -11.88 14.76 -16.67
N ILE A 109 -13.08 14.25 -16.42
CA ILE A 109 -14.10 14.93 -15.62
C ILE A 109 -13.57 15.20 -14.20
N VAL A 110 -12.98 14.20 -13.56
CA VAL A 110 -12.36 14.36 -12.23
C VAL A 110 -11.21 15.37 -12.24
N TRP A 111 -10.38 15.35 -13.29
CA TRP A 111 -9.28 16.29 -13.44
C TRP A 111 -9.75 17.73 -13.61
N LEU A 112 -10.74 17.97 -14.48
CA LEU A 112 -11.35 19.30 -14.66
C LEU A 112 -12.01 19.79 -13.35
N PHE A 113 -12.74 18.92 -12.66
CA PHE A 113 -13.32 19.25 -11.35
C PHE A 113 -12.24 19.61 -10.31
N SER A 114 -11.13 18.86 -10.31
CA SER A 114 -9.99 19.12 -9.42
C SER A 114 -9.36 20.49 -9.71
N MET A 115 -9.20 20.87 -10.98
CA MET A 115 -8.64 22.18 -11.32
C MET A 115 -9.51 23.34 -10.86
N VAL A 116 -10.84 23.17 -10.85
CA VAL A 116 -11.78 24.23 -10.45
C VAL A 116 -11.92 24.32 -8.92
N LYS A 117 -11.92 23.18 -8.22
CA LYS A 117 -12.26 23.13 -6.78
C LYS A 117 -11.08 23.17 -5.83
N LEU A 118 -9.88 22.73 -6.26
CA LEU A 118 -8.71 22.75 -5.40
C LEU A 118 -8.10 24.16 -5.31
N GLN A 119 -8.00 24.67 -4.10
CA GLN A 119 -7.39 25.98 -3.82
C GLN A 119 -5.90 25.98 -4.19
N ALA A 120 -5.43 27.08 -4.82
CA ALA A 120 -4.10 27.18 -5.45
C ALA A 120 -2.91 27.07 -4.48
N ASP A 121 -3.09 27.36 -3.19
CA ASP A 121 -1.98 27.61 -2.25
C ASP A 121 -1.73 26.55 -1.17
N LEU A 122 -2.40 25.41 -1.21
CA LEU A 122 -2.13 24.34 -0.23
C LEU A 122 -0.72 23.74 -0.45
N GLY A 123 0.16 23.96 0.54
CA GLY A 123 1.42 23.23 0.65
C GLY A 123 2.53 23.65 -0.31
N LYS A 124 2.79 24.95 -0.47
CA LYS A 124 4.06 25.42 -1.04
C LYS A 124 5.20 25.07 -0.08
N ALA A 125 6.08 24.15 -0.49
CA ALA A 125 7.33 23.91 0.23
C ALA A 125 8.19 25.20 0.19
N GLN A 126 8.65 25.67 1.35
CA GLN A 126 9.54 26.83 1.43
C GLN A 126 10.93 26.49 0.87
N ASN A 127 11.38 25.25 1.00
CA ASN A 127 12.66 24.76 0.49
C ASN A 127 12.44 23.75 -0.65
N LYS A 128 13.10 23.98 -1.79
CA LYS A 128 13.14 23.00 -2.89
C LYS A 128 14.07 21.85 -2.50
N PRO A 129 13.59 20.59 -2.39
CA PRO A 129 14.45 19.46 -2.10
C PRO A 129 15.49 19.31 -3.21
N LYS A 130 16.77 19.10 -2.82
CA LYS A 130 17.86 18.80 -3.75
C LYS A 130 17.94 17.29 -3.94
N PHE A 131 18.35 16.82 -5.10
CA PHE A 131 18.57 15.39 -5.40
C PHE A 131 19.53 14.68 -4.41
N LYS A 132 20.37 15.44 -3.71
CA LYS A 132 21.24 14.94 -2.65
C LYS A 132 20.50 14.51 -1.39
N ASP A 133 19.25 14.94 -1.22
CA ASP A 133 18.42 14.64 -0.05
C ASP A 133 17.49 13.43 -0.30
N ILE A 134 17.93 12.44 -1.10
CA ILE A 134 17.16 11.23 -1.40
C ILE A 134 16.84 10.44 -0.12
N PHE A 135 17.78 10.41 0.85
CA PHE A 135 17.52 9.83 2.16
C PHE A 135 16.97 10.89 3.11
N SER A 136 15.94 10.53 3.88
CA SER A 136 15.46 11.44 4.92
C SER A 136 16.57 11.71 5.94
N LYS A 137 16.65 12.96 6.43
CA LYS A 137 17.56 13.36 7.52
C LYS A 137 17.15 12.73 8.85
N SER A 138 15.90 12.33 8.99
CA SER A 138 15.36 11.70 10.18
C SER A 138 15.68 10.21 10.23
N LYS A 139 16.42 9.78 11.26
CA LYS A 139 16.68 8.36 11.54
C LYS A 139 15.39 7.55 11.68
N ALA A 140 14.37 8.13 12.31
CA ALA A 140 13.08 7.49 12.53
C ALA A 140 12.39 7.17 11.20
N ILE A 141 12.39 8.11 10.25
CA ILE A 141 11.80 7.92 8.91
C ILE A 141 12.56 6.87 8.12
N ASN A 142 13.90 6.86 8.18
CA ASN A 142 14.71 5.84 7.52
C ASN A 142 14.41 4.44 8.07
N LEU A 143 14.33 4.29 9.39
CA LEU A 143 13.98 3.02 10.04
C LEU A 143 12.55 2.57 9.68
N LEU A 144 11.58 3.49 9.71
CA LEU A 144 10.19 3.19 9.33
C LEU A 144 10.07 2.81 7.85
N SER A 145 10.86 3.45 6.97
CA SER A 145 10.91 3.12 5.55
C SER A 145 11.52 1.75 5.30
N ALA A 146 12.59 1.39 6.02
CA ALA A 146 13.17 0.04 5.99
C ALA A 146 12.16 -1.00 6.48
N ALA A 147 11.47 -0.72 7.61
CA ALA A 147 10.41 -1.59 8.11
C ALA A 147 9.29 -1.77 7.08
N ARG A 148 8.90 -0.71 6.36
CA ARG A 148 7.89 -0.75 5.31
C ARG A 148 8.31 -1.61 4.12
N LEU A 149 9.58 -1.52 3.72
CA LEU A 149 10.16 -2.36 2.68
C LEU A 149 9.94 -3.84 3.02
N PHE A 150 10.39 -4.27 4.20
CA PHE A 150 10.29 -5.66 4.62
C PHE A 150 8.85 -6.10 4.87
N LEU A 151 7.99 -5.26 5.44
CA LEU A 151 6.58 -5.59 5.67
C LEU A 151 5.85 -5.90 4.35
N PHE A 152 6.13 -5.14 3.28
CA PHE A 152 5.48 -5.37 1.99
C PHE A 152 6.16 -6.48 1.18
N ALA A 153 7.47 -6.65 1.31
CA ALA A 153 8.16 -7.82 0.78
C ALA A 153 7.62 -9.12 1.38
N ALA A 154 7.36 -9.12 2.70
CA ALA A 154 6.78 -10.25 3.42
C ALA A 154 5.42 -10.70 2.88
N ARG A 155 4.55 -9.77 2.51
CA ARG A 155 3.28 -10.11 1.87
C ARG A 155 3.50 -10.61 0.44
N ASP A 156 4.26 -9.86 -0.36
CA ASP A 156 4.33 -10.10 -1.79
C ASP A 156 5.16 -11.36 -2.14
N VAL A 157 6.03 -11.85 -1.22
CA VAL A 157 6.82 -13.07 -1.43
C VAL A 157 5.98 -14.35 -1.58
N TRP A 158 4.77 -14.37 -1.07
CA TRP A 158 3.88 -15.53 -1.22
C TRP A 158 2.52 -15.19 -1.84
N PHE A 159 2.06 -13.93 -1.72
CA PHE A 159 0.70 -13.53 -2.10
C PHE A 159 0.54 -13.26 -3.60
N VAL A 160 1.55 -12.69 -4.27
CA VAL A 160 1.38 -12.13 -5.63
C VAL A 160 1.47 -13.19 -6.71
N ILE A 161 2.41 -14.13 -6.62
CA ILE A 161 2.65 -15.19 -7.61
C ILE A 161 2.39 -16.56 -7.00
N ALA A 162 3.03 -16.88 -5.87
CA ALA A 162 2.98 -18.20 -5.28
C ALA A 162 1.55 -18.64 -4.92
N LEU A 163 0.78 -17.80 -4.24
CA LEU A 163 -0.57 -18.12 -3.83
C LEU A 163 -1.53 -18.38 -5.02
N PRO A 164 -1.65 -17.50 -6.04
CA PRO A 164 -2.49 -17.77 -7.19
C PRO A 164 -2.15 -19.08 -7.91
N VAL A 165 -0.86 -19.37 -8.09
CA VAL A 165 -0.40 -20.59 -8.73
C VAL A 165 -0.72 -21.82 -7.86
N PHE A 166 -0.50 -21.73 -6.56
CA PHE A 166 -0.82 -22.78 -5.60
C PHE A 166 -2.33 -23.11 -5.60
N LEU A 167 -3.20 -22.07 -5.53
CA LEU A 167 -4.65 -22.27 -5.57
C LEU A 167 -5.13 -22.96 -6.85
N ALA A 168 -4.54 -22.59 -7.99
CA ALA A 168 -4.88 -23.23 -9.27
C ALA A 168 -4.36 -24.67 -9.37
N ALA A 169 -3.13 -24.93 -8.90
CA ALA A 169 -2.51 -26.25 -8.99
C ALA A 169 -3.07 -27.25 -7.97
N GLU A 170 -3.12 -26.87 -6.69
CA GLU A 170 -3.49 -27.79 -5.61
C GLU A 170 -5.02 -27.94 -5.45
N PHE A 171 -5.77 -26.85 -5.65
CA PHE A 171 -7.22 -26.87 -5.47
C PHE A 171 -7.98 -26.97 -6.80
N SER A 172 -7.28 -27.02 -7.93
CA SER A 172 -7.87 -27.03 -9.26
C SER A 172 -8.88 -25.88 -9.49
N TRP A 173 -8.65 -24.73 -8.84
CA TRP A 173 -9.52 -23.58 -9.00
C TRP A 173 -9.34 -22.95 -10.38
N SER A 174 -10.46 -22.61 -11.02
CA SER A 174 -10.40 -21.83 -12.26
C SER A 174 -9.80 -20.44 -12.02
N HIS A 175 -9.26 -19.84 -13.08
CA HIS A 175 -8.71 -18.47 -13.00
C HIS A 175 -9.71 -17.45 -12.46
N SER A 176 -11.00 -17.61 -12.78
CA SER A 176 -12.06 -16.75 -12.28
C SER A 176 -12.26 -16.87 -10.77
N TRP A 177 -12.21 -18.08 -10.23
CA TRP A 177 -12.30 -18.33 -8.79
C TRP A 177 -11.09 -17.77 -8.02
N VAL A 178 -9.89 -18.02 -8.53
CA VAL A 178 -8.65 -17.47 -7.93
C VAL A 178 -8.69 -15.94 -7.92
N SER A 179 -9.03 -15.32 -9.05
CA SER A 179 -9.10 -13.86 -9.16
C SER A 179 -10.18 -13.26 -8.27
N GLY A 180 -11.37 -13.87 -8.22
CA GLY A 180 -12.47 -13.45 -7.36
C GLY A 180 -12.11 -13.53 -5.87
N PHE A 181 -11.46 -14.63 -5.45
CA PHE A 181 -11.01 -14.83 -4.08
C PHE A 181 -9.97 -13.78 -3.65
N ILE A 182 -8.97 -13.52 -4.50
CA ILE A 182 -7.95 -12.50 -4.25
C ILE A 182 -8.58 -11.10 -4.21
N ALA A 183 -9.52 -10.80 -5.10
CA ALA A 183 -10.23 -9.52 -5.10
C ALA A 183 -11.06 -9.34 -3.82
N ALA A 184 -11.78 -10.35 -3.38
CA ALA A 184 -12.53 -10.34 -2.12
C ALA A 184 -11.59 -10.13 -0.92
N TRP A 185 -10.44 -10.78 -0.92
CA TRP A 185 -9.41 -10.58 0.11
C TRP A 185 -8.89 -9.13 0.13
N ILE A 186 -8.66 -8.51 -1.03
CA ILE A 186 -8.22 -7.11 -1.13
C ILE A 186 -9.30 -6.16 -0.58
N VAL A 187 -10.59 -6.43 -0.84
CA VAL A 187 -11.69 -5.66 -0.27
C VAL A 187 -11.71 -5.78 1.26
N LEU A 188 -11.65 -7.01 1.78
CA LEU A 188 -11.59 -7.28 3.22
C LEU A 188 -10.41 -6.54 3.88
N TYR A 189 -9.23 -6.66 3.29
CA TYR A 189 -8.03 -5.97 3.73
C TYR A 189 -8.23 -4.45 3.79
N GLY A 190 -8.84 -3.85 2.77
CA GLY A 190 -9.13 -2.41 2.73
C GLY A 190 -10.12 -1.97 3.80
N LEU A 191 -11.19 -2.75 4.03
CA LEU A 191 -12.16 -2.51 5.09
C LEU A 191 -11.50 -2.57 6.47
N MET A 192 -10.68 -3.60 6.72
CA MET A 192 -9.95 -3.74 7.97
C MET A 192 -8.98 -2.59 8.21
N GLN A 193 -8.32 -2.07 7.16
CA GLN A 193 -7.49 -0.86 7.29
C GLN A 193 -8.29 0.36 7.76
N THR A 194 -9.50 0.53 7.27
CA THR A 194 -10.38 1.63 7.69
C THR A 194 -10.80 1.49 9.16
N LEU A 195 -10.98 0.25 9.63
CA LEU A 195 -11.34 -0.07 11.01
C LEU A 195 -10.15 -0.10 11.97
N ALA A 196 -8.92 -0.14 11.45
CA ALA A 196 -7.71 -0.27 12.27
C ALA A 196 -7.62 0.76 13.41
N PRO A 197 -7.97 2.06 13.26
CA PRO A 197 -7.96 3.00 14.38
C PRO A 197 -8.81 2.53 15.56
N LYS A 198 -10.02 2.03 15.31
CA LYS A 198 -10.91 1.54 16.37
C LYS A 198 -10.35 0.33 17.12
N LEU A 199 -9.54 -0.49 16.44
CA LEU A 199 -8.93 -1.69 17.02
C LEU A 199 -7.64 -1.41 17.77
N THR A 200 -6.99 -0.28 17.49
CA THR A 200 -5.68 0.07 18.06
C THR A 200 -5.72 1.32 18.93
N GLU A 201 -6.89 1.91 19.13
CA GLU A 201 -7.10 3.03 20.04
C GLU A 201 -6.73 2.63 21.47
N LYS A 202 -5.97 3.50 22.14
CA LYS A 202 -5.66 3.32 23.55
C LYS A 202 -6.78 3.87 24.42
N PRO A 203 -7.06 3.24 25.57
CA PRO A 203 -8.02 3.78 26.52
C PRO A 203 -7.72 5.23 26.97
N SER A 204 -6.45 5.64 26.88
CA SER A 204 -5.99 7.00 27.18
C SER A 204 -6.32 8.02 26.10
N GLY A 205 -6.93 7.65 24.97
CA GLY A 205 -7.17 8.51 23.82
C GLY A 205 -5.90 8.92 23.05
N GLN A 206 -4.75 8.36 23.41
CA GLN A 206 -3.49 8.65 22.72
C GLN A 206 -3.41 7.87 21.41
N ALA A 207 -2.84 8.52 20.38
CA ALA A 207 -2.53 7.86 19.12
C ALA A 207 -1.48 6.75 19.30
N PRO A 208 -1.53 5.69 18.48
CA PRO A 208 -0.56 4.61 18.55
C PRO A 208 0.84 5.10 18.15
N ASN A 209 1.85 4.43 18.66
CA ASN A 209 3.26 4.75 18.43
C ASN A 209 4.05 3.58 17.82
N SER A 210 5.38 3.72 17.68
CA SER A 210 6.25 2.69 17.14
C SER A 210 6.22 1.38 17.94
N LYS A 211 6.05 1.41 19.27
CA LYS A 211 5.94 0.20 20.10
C LYS A 211 4.66 -0.57 19.78
N ASP A 212 3.56 0.12 19.55
CA ASP A 212 2.30 -0.50 19.16
C ASP A 212 2.43 -1.18 17.80
N ALA A 213 3.09 -0.53 16.83
CA ALA A 213 3.36 -1.12 15.53
C ALA A 213 4.30 -2.34 15.62
N ALA A 214 5.31 -2.31 16.48
CA ALA A 214 6.18 -3.47 16.74
C ALA A 214 5.41 -4.63 17.36
N MET A 215 4.55 -4.38 18.36
CA MET A 215 3.71 -5.39 19.00
C MET A 215 2.78 -6.08 17.98
N TRP A 216 2.02 -5.31 17.20
CA TRP A 216 1.14 -5.86 16.18
C TRP A 216 1.92 -6.59 15.06
N GLY A 217 3.13 -6.12 14.75
CA GLY A 217 4.05 -6.79 13.83
C GLY A 217 4.52 -8.14 14.37
N ALA A 218 4.86 -8.23 15.66
CA ALA A 218 5.26 -9.47 16.30
C ALA A 218 4.14 -10.52 16.28
N ILE A 219 2.90 -10.09 16.52
CA ILE A 219 1.73 -10.98 16.39
C ILE A 219 1.56 -11.44 14.93
N LEU A 220 1.80 -10.55 13.94
CA LEU A 220 1.68 -10.91 12.53
C LEU A 220 2.72 -11.97 12.10
N VAL A 221 3.91 -12.02 12.71
CA VAL A 221 4.94 -13.06 12.42
C VAL A 221 4.37 -14.47 12.61
N ILE A 222 3.50 -14.65 13.62
CA ILE A 222 2.94 -15.96 13.98
C ILE A 222 2.11 -16.54 12.83
N VAL A 223 1.42 -15.71 12.05
CA VAL A 223 0.50 -16.19 11.02
C VAL A 223 1.21 -16.97 9.90
N PRO A 224 2.19 -16.42 9.18
CA PRO A 224 2.88 -17.18 8.14
C PRO A 224 3.69 -18.35 8.71
N LEU A 225 4.21 -18.26 9.94
CA LEU A 225 4.86 -19.40 10.61
C LEU A 225 3.87 -20.53 10.89
N ALA A 226 2.69 -20.23 11.44
CA ALA A 226 1.66 -21.22 11.69
C ALA A 226 1.16 -21.85 10.37
N MET A 227 0.92 -21.04 9.33
CA MET A 227 0.55 -21.54 8.01
C MET A 227 1.62 -22.50 7.47
N ALA A 228 2.89 -22.10 7.52
CA ALA A 228 4.01 -22.94 7.07
C ALA A 228 4.09 -24.25 7.83
N LEU A 229 3.97 -24.20 9.17
CA LEU A 229 4.03 -25.39 10.03
C LEU A 229 2.86 -26.33 9.76
N PHE A 230 1.63 -25.84 9.63
CA PHE A 230 0.47 -26.67 9.36
C PHE A 230 0.52 -27.31 7.96
N LEU A 231 0.97 -26.57 6.94
CA LEU A 231 1.16 -27.13 5.60
C LEU A 231 2.28 -28.17 5.56
N TYR A 232 3.36 -27.96 6.34
CA TYR A 232 4.46 -28.92 6.44
C TYR A 232 4.04 -30.25 7.11
N ASN A 233 3.07 -30.22 8.03
CA ASN A 233 2.53 -31.40 8.71
C ASN A 233 1.26 -31.95 8.06
N ASP A 234 1.06 -31.73 6.77
CA ASP A 234 -0.03 -32.27 5.96
C ASP A 234 -1.46 -31.95 6.48
N VAL A 235 -1.61 -30.87 7.24
CA VAL A 235 -2.94 -30.39 7.61
C VAL A 235 -3.64 -29.88 6.35
N THR A 236 -4.94 -30.17 6.22
CA THR A 236 -5.74 -29.82 5.04
C THR A 236 -5.46 -28.41 4.53
N ALA A 237 -4.71 -28.34 3.42
CA ALA A 237 -4.16 -27.08 2.88
C ALA A 237 -5.23 -26.00 2.62
N GLN A 238 -6.45 -26.42 2.21
CA GLN A 238 -7.54 -25.49 1.94
C GLN A 238 -7.92 -24.67 3.17
N TRP A 239 -8.09 -25.31 4.34
CA TRP A 239 -8.43 -24.60 5.58
C TRP A 239 -7.27 -23.75 6.10
N VAL A 240 -6.04 -24.25 6.03
CA VAL A 240 -4.84 -23.50 6.41
C VAL A 240 -4.75 -22.21 5.61
N ILE A 241 -4.95 -22.29 4.28
CA ILE A 241 -4.88 -21.12 3.39
C ILE A 241 -6.03 -20.14 3.68
N ILE A 242 -7.29 -20.60 3.77
CA ILE A 242 -8.44 -19.72 3.97
C ILE A 242 -8.35 -18.98 5.32
N ILE A 243 -8.15 -19.75 6.41
CA ILE A 243 -8.07 -19.18 7.77
C ILE A 243 -6.84 -18.29 7.91
N GLY A 244 -5.68 -18.76 7.41
CA GLY A 244 -4.44 -18.01 7.44
C GLY A 244 -4.52 -16.69 6.66
N LEU A 245 -5.17 -16.68 5.49
CA LEU A 245 -5.40 -15.46 4.72
C LEU A 245 -6.30 -14.46 5.44
N ILE A 246 -7.36 -14.91 6.12
CA ILE A 246 -8.23 -14.03 6.91
C ILE A 246 -7.42 -13.43 8.06
N ALA A 247 -6.71 -14.25 8.83
CA ALA A 247 -5.87 -13.80 9.94
C ALA A 247 -4.78 -12.82 9.45
N PHE A 248 -4.13 -13.15 8.34
CA PHE A 248 -3.14 -12.29 7.71
C PHE A 248 -3.74 -10.96 7.25
N ALA A 249 -4.93 -10.97 6.63
CA ALA A 249 -5.61 -9.74 6.21
C ALA A 249 -5.84 -8.79 7.37
N LEU A 250 -6.36 -9.29 8.49
CA LEU A 250 -6.65 -8.50 9.69
C LEU A 250 -5.38 -7.88 10.27
N LEU A 251 -4.38 -8.69 10.58
CA LEU A 251 -3.16 -8.24 11.24
C LEU A 251 -2.27 -7.39 10.32
N PHE A 252 -2.18 -7.74 9.05
CA PHE A 252 -1.44 -6.95 8.06
C PHE A 252 -2.12 -5.61 7.78
N ALA A 253 -3.46 -5.54 7.79
CA ALA A 253 -4.20 -4.30 7.66
C ALA A 253 -3.90 -3.34 8.79
N ILE A 254 -3.91 -3.83 10.04
CA ILE A 254 -3.54 -3.05 11.23
C ILE A 254 -2.12 -2.52 11.09
N ASN A 255 -1.14 -3.40 10.85
CA ASN A 255 0.26 -3.01 10.69
C ASN A 255 0.45 -1.98 9.56
N SER A 256 -0.15 -2.22 8.41
CA SER A 256 -0.06 -1.30 7.27
C SER A 256 -0.69 0.06 7.57
N SER A 257 -1.77 0.09 8.37
CA SER A 257 -2.41 1.33 8.81
C SER A 257 -1.53 2.10 9.80
N LEU A 258 -0.98 1.41 10.81
CA LEU A 258 -0.04 1.98 11.78
C LEU A 258 1.19 2.58 11.09
N HIS A 259 1.85 1.84 10.21
CA HIS A 259 2.99 2.37 9.44
C HIS A 259 2.60 3.56 8.56
N SER A 260 1.39 3.56 8.01
CA SER A 260 0.90 4.66 7.19
C SER A 260 0.57 5.90 7.99
N PHE A 261 0.17 5.76 9.24
CA PHE A 261 0.00 6.85 10.18
C PHE A 261 1.35 7.38 10.64
N LEU A 262 2.25 6.51 11.13
CA LEU A 262 3.55 6.88 11.68
C LEU A 262 4.40 7.70 10.70
N ILE A 263 4.42 7.35 9.40
CA ILE A 263 5.18 8.14 8.42
C ILE A 263 4.65 9.57 8.28
N VAL A 264 3.34 9.76 8.36
CA VAL A 264 2.73 11.08 8.27
C VAL A 264 2.92 11.84 9.58
N ASP A 265 2.81 11.16 10.72
CA ASP A 265 2.99 11.74 12.05
C ASP A 265 4.44 12.24 12.27
N MET A 266 5.43 11.42 11.89
CA MET A 266 6.86 11.69 12.06
C MET A 266 7.45 12.65 11.01
N ALA A 267 6.78 12.87 9.88
CA ALA A 267 7.29 13.74 8.81
C ALA A 267 7.28 15.20 9.22
N ASP A 268 8.35 15.91 8.88
CA ASP A 268 8.44 17.36 9.12
C ASP A 268 7.44 18.13 8.27
N LYS A 269 6.84 19.20 8.84
CA LYS A 269 5.85 20.04 8.13
C LYS A 269 6.40 20.61 6.83
N ASP A 270 7.66 21.01 6.78
CA ASP A 270 8.29 21.57 5.58
C ASP A 270 8.79 20.52 4.59
N GLY A 271 8.91 19.24 5.02
CA GLY A 271 9.44 18.11 4.24
C GLY A 271 8.49 16.94 4.01
N VAL A 272 7.20 17.06 4.39
CA VAL A 272 6.24 15.92 4.38
C VAL A 272 6.23 15.16 3.05
N SER A 273 6.23 15.84 1.93
CA SER A 273 6.18 15.20 0.61
C SER A 273 7.44 14.40 0.29
N LEU A 274 8.61 14.84 0.76
CA LEU A 274 9.89 14.15 0.56
C LEU A 274 9.93 12.87 1.43
N ASP A 275 9.62 12.99 2.70
CA ASP A 275 9.63 11.87 3.65
C ASP A 275 8.61 10.80 3.29
N VAL A 276 7.39 11.21 2.94
CA VAL A 276 6.35 10.30 2.44
C VAL A 276 6.75 9.68 1.10
N GLY A 277 7.44 10.45 0.23
CA GLY A 277 7.98 9.95 -1.04
C GLY A 277 9.04 8.88 -0.85
N PHE A 278 10.00 9.11 0.04
CA PHE A 278 11.03 8.13 0.39
C PHE A 278 10.42 6.83 0.95
N TYR A 279 9.47 6.96 1.85
CA TYR A 279 8.73 5.82 2.39
C TYR A 279 7.98 5.02 1.30
N TYR A 280 7.37 5.70 0.31
CA TYR A 280 6.72 5.00 -0.81
C TYR A 280 7.70 4.34 -1.76
N MET A 281 8.88 4.94 -1.97
CA MET A 281 9.97 4.32 -2.73
C MET A 281 10.41 3.02 -2.04
N ALA A 282 10.65 3.03 -0.74
CA ALA A 282 10.98 1.83 0.03
C ALA A 282 9.87 0.76 -0.07
N ASN A 283 8.60 1.17 0.01
CA ASN A 283 7.46 0.29 -0.21
C ASN A 283 7.46 -0.36 -1.61
N ALA A 284 7.80 0.39 -2.65
CA ALA A 284 7.86 -0.13 -4.02
C ALA A 284 9.02 -1.12 -4.19
N CYS A 285 10.20 -0.81 -3.61
CA CYS A 285 11.36 -1.71 -3.59
C CYS A 285 11.03 -3.02 -2.86
N GLY A 286 10.35 -2.95 -1.71
CA GLY A 286 9.93 -4.13 -0.96
C GLY A 286 8.97 -5.01 -1.76
N ARG A 287 8.01 -4.41 -2.45
CA ARG A 287 7.09 -5.14 -3.31
C ARG A 287 7.80 -5.81 -4.49
N LEU A 288 8.73 -5.11 -5.13
CA LEU A 288 9.55 -5.69 -6.19
C LEU A 288 10.35 -6.89 -5.68
N LEU A 289 11.06 -6.73 -4.57
CA LEU A 289 11.82 -7.81 -3.91
C LEU A 289 10.92 -9.01 -3.60
N GLY A 290 9.76 -8.78 -2.96
CA GLY A 290 8.81 -9.83 -2.63
C GLY A 290 8.29 -10.56 -3.87
N THR A 291 7.92 -9.82 -4.92
CA THR A 291 7.40 -10.41 -6.16
C THR A 291 8.45 -11.26 -6.89
N VAL A 292 9.70 -10.78 -6.98
CA VAL A 292 10.80 -11.55 -7.61
C VAL A 292 11.06 -12.83 -6.81
N LEU A 293 11.17 -12.72 -5.49
CA LEU A 293 11.36 -13.88 -4.62
C LEU A 293 10.16 -14.83 -4.67
N SER A 294 8.93 -14.33 -4.79
CA SER A 294 7.73 -15.15 -4.90
C SER A 294 7.83 -16.17 -6.05
N GLY A 295 8.21 -15.71 -7.24
CA GLY A 295 8.37 -16.58 -8.39
C GLY A 295 9.52 -17.59 -8.21
N TRP A 296 10.68 -17.10 -7.83
CA TRP A 296 11.89 -17.93 -7.70
C TRP A 296 11.78 -18.95 -6.57
N VAL A 297 11.41 -18.53 -5.37
CA VAL A 297 11.35 -19.40 -4.18
C VAL A 297 10.22 -20.42 -4.31
N PHE A 298 9.05 -19.98 -4.83
CA PHE A 298 7.94 -20.91 -5.04
C PHE A 298 8.30 -22.01 -6.04
N GLN A 299 8.95 -21.66 -7.14
CA GLN A 299 9.37 -22.64 -8.15
C GLN A 299 10.41 -23.63 -7.62
N ALA A 300 11.33 -23.17 -6.76
CA ALA A 300 12.41 -24.02 -6.25
C ALA A 300 12.03 -24.82 -4.99
N TYR A 301 11.20 -24.24 -4.10
CA TYR A 301 10.98 -24.74 -2.74
C TYR A 301 9.50 -24.75 -2.30
N GLY A 302 8.57 -24.32 -3.15
CA GLY A 302 7.15 -24.31 -2.86
C GLY A 302 6.66 -23.20 -1.93
N LEU A 303 5.36 -23.26 -1.59
CA LEU A 303 4.68 -22.21 -0.81
C LEU A 303 5.19 -22.13 0.63
N VAL A 304 5.52 -23.26 1.24
CA VAL A 304 6.00 -23.32 2.64
C VAL A 304 7.26 -22.48 2.82
N ALA A 305 8.22 -22.56 1.89
CA ALA A 305 9.43 -21.76 1.92
C ALA A 305 9.13 -20.24 1.78
N CYS A 306 8.19 -19.88 0.91
CA CYS A 306 7.73 -18.48 0.79
C CYS A 306 7.14 -17.96 2.11
N LEU A 307 6.39 -18.77 2.84
CA LEU A 307 5.80 -18.41 4.13
C LEU A 307 6.87 -18.24 5.23
N TYR A 308 7.91 -19.08 5.26
CA TYR A 308 9.05 -18.87 6.18
C TYR A 308 9.78 -17.56 5.88
N ILE A 309 10.04 -17.25 4.61
CA ILE A 309 10.67 -15.97 4.21
C ILE A 309 9.77 -14.79 4.60
N SER A 310 8.45 -14.94 4.43
CA SER A 310 7.47 -13.94 4.89
C SER A 310 7.64 -13.65 6.38
N ALA A 311 7.70 -14.67 7.22
CA ALA A 311 7.88 -14.52 8.65
C ALA A 311 9.21 -13.82 9.02
N ILE A 312 10.30 -14.17 8.35
CA ILE A 312 11.61 -13.54 8.52
C ILE A 312 11.53 -12.05 8.14
N PHE A 313 10.91 -11.71 7.04
CA PHE A 313 10.76 -10.32 6.62
C PHE A 313 9.89 -9.50 7.58
N ILE A 314 8.80 -10.09 8.12
CA ILE A 314 8.01 -9.41 9.15
C ILE A 314 8.86 -9.19 10.41
N ALA A 315 9.67 -10.17 10.81
CA ALA A 315 10.57 -10.02 11.95
C ALA A 315 11.57 -8.87 11.75
N PHE A 316 12.16 -8.72 10.55
CA PHE A 316 12.98 -7.56 10.22
C PHE A 316 12.18 -6.25 10.31
N ALA A 317 10.94 -6.21 9.80
CA ALA A 317 10.09 -5.04 9.93
C ALA A 317 9.85 -4.67 11.40
N VAL A 318 9.59 -5.65 12.25
CA VAL A 318 9.42 -5.46 13.71
C VAL A 318 10.69 -4.89 14.35
N ILE A 319 11.85 -5.45 14.03
CA ILE A 319 13.15 -4.97 14.56
C ILE A 319 13.35 -3.49 14.18
N PHE A 320 13.17 -3.13 12.92
CA PHE A 320 13.36 -1.75 12.47
C PHE A 320 12.40 -0.78 13.15
N VAL A 321 11.13 -1.15 13.32
CA VAL A 321 10.16 -0.30 14.03
C VAL A 321 10.47 -0.19 15.52
N ALA A 322 10.91 -1.28 16.15
CA ALA A 322 11.28 -1.29 17.57
C ALA A 322 12.49 -0.40 17.87
N LEU A 323 13.41 -0.22 16.91
CA LEU A 323 14.56 0.68 17.01
C LEU A 323 14.18 2.17 16.89
N ILE A 324 12.95 2.50 16.58
CA ILE A 324 12.47 3.88 16.56
C ILE A 324 12.21 4.32 17.99
N ASN A 325 13.03 5.23 18.50
CA ASN A 325 12.77 5.83 19.79
C ASN A 325 11.44 6.61 19.72
N PRO A 326 10.50 6.41 20.65
CA PRO A 326 9.30 7.21 20.69
C PRO A 326 9.73 8.69 20.84
N ILE A 327 9.27 9.53 19.92
CA ILE A 327 9.47 10.97 20.02
C ILE A 327 8.86 11.39 21.34
N LYS A 328 9.68 11.92 22.26
CA LYS A 328 9.18 12.57 23.46
C LYS A 328 8.28 13.68 22.94
N ASN A 329 6.99 13.64 23.26
CA ASN A 329 6.08 14.73 23.02
C ASN A 329 6.77 16.01 23.51
N HIS A 330 7.01 16.95 22.63
CA HIS A 330 7.38 18.29 23.04
C HIS A 330 6.25 18.80 23.92
N THR A 331 6.43 18.68 25.23
CA THR A 331 5.75 19.54 26.19
C THR A 331 6.19 20.94 25.80
N PRO A 332 5.26 21.84 25.45
CA PRO A 332 5.64 23.23 25.26
C PRO A 332 6.22 23.68 26.61
N GLU A 333 7.50 24.06 26.61
CA GLU A 333 8.05 24.82 27.72
C GLU A 333 7.16 26.07 27.87
N ARG A 334 6.46 26.11 28.99
CA ARG A 334 5.76 27.33 29.42
C ARG A 334 6.85 28.36 29.69
N ILE A 335 6.93 29.33 28.79
CA ILE A 335 7.56 30.63 29.06
C ILE A 335 6.45 31.57 29.51
#